data_f44f52f4ba91b489d9aebd7a8bd9c408
#
_entry.id   f44f52f4ba91b489d9aebd7a8bd9c408
#
_cell.length_a   1.000
_cell.length_b   1.000
_cell.length_c   1.000
_cell.angle_alpha   90.00
_cell.angle_beta   90.00
_cell.angle_gamma   90.00
#
_symmetry.space_group_name_H-M   'P 1'
#
loop_
_entity.id
_entity.type
_entity.pdbx_description
1 polymer ?
#
loop_
_entity_poly.entity_id
_entity_poly.type
_entity_poly.pdbx_seq_one_letter_code
_entity_poly.pdbx_strand_id
1 'polypeptide(L)'
;MVTSNSEIKGIVQAEGLCKRYGKTMVVRHLSFSVDEGEIYGIIGPDGAGKTTLFRILTTLLLPDDGRASIDGLDAVADYRSVRRRIGYMPGRFSLYQDLTVEENLSFFASVFNTSIQENYDMIADIYRQIEPFKNRRAGRLSGGMKQKLALCCALIHAPRVLFLDEPTTGVDPVSRREFWTMLKKLRHDHRLTVLVSTPYMDEASWCDRISLMQAGQFMQTNTPHGIVKAYAARLFAVRAADMHRLMTGLRACPLVATSFSFGTTCHVTLASEATPDDLRSWLTGHDYQEVDISAITPSVEDCFMALMQTSEK
;
A
#
# COMPACT_ATOMS: atom_id res chain seq x y z
N MET A 1 37.50 2.74 -15.01
CA MET A 1 36.76 3.35 -13.92
C MET A 1 35.73 2.33 -13.44
N VAL A 2 35.98 1.71 -12.30
CA VAL A 2 35.10 0.70 -11.71
C VAL A 2 34.01 1.49 -10.98
N THR A 3 32.82 1.51 -11.55
CA THR A 3 31.62 1.99 -10.84
C THR A 3 31.36 1.01 -9.70
N SER A 4 31.53 1.48 -8.48
CA SER A 4 31.16 0.76 -7.26
C SER A 4 29.66 0.41 -7.34
N ASN A 5 29.38 -0.85 -7.63
CA ASN A 5 28.07 -1.44 -7.42
C ASN A 5 27.84 -1.43 -5.89
N SER A 6 27.11 -0.44 -5.38
CA SER A 6 26.58 -0.52 -4.02
C SER A 6 25.60 -1.67 -4.02
N GLU A 7 26.03 -2.82 -3.48
CA GLU A 7 25.13 -3.95 -3.25
C GLU A 7 23.91 -3.44 -2.48
N ILE A 8 22.75 -3.47 -3.12
CA ILE A 8 21.46 -3.19 -2.49
C ILE A 8 21.28 -4.32 -1.46
N LYS A 9 21.36 -3.99 -0.16
CA LYS A 9 21.15 -4.97 0.92
C LYS A 9 19.67 -4.98 1.29
N GLY A 10 19.07 -6.15 1.43
CA GLY A 10 17.69 -6.35 1.86
C GLY A 10 17.23 -7.78 1.59
N ILE A 11 16.18 -8.21 2.28
CA ILE A 11 15.60 -9.55 2.07
C ILE A 11 14.82 -9.63 0.75
N VAL A 12 14.23 -8.50 0.29
CA VAL A 12 13.65 -8.35 -1.04
C VAL A 12 14.43 -7.28 -1.77
N GLN A 13 14.88 -7.59 -2.99
CA GLN A 13 15.65 -6.67 -3.82
C GLN A 13 15.06 -6.69 -5.24
N ALA A 14 14.99 -5.52 -5.84
CA ALA A 14 14.59 -5.34 -7.23
C ALA A 14 15.53 -4.35 -7.90
N GLU A 15 16.00 -4.66 -9.10
CA GLU A 15 16.92 -3.84 -9.87
C GLU A 15 16.44 -3.71 -11.31
N GLY A 16 16.07 -2.48 -11.70
CA GLY A 16 15.68 -2.15 -13.05
C GLY A 16 14.47 -2.92 -13.59
N LEU A 17 13.57 -3.40 -12.71
CA LEU A 17 12.43 -4.21 -13.13
C LEU A 17 11.56 -3.50 -14.15
N CYS A 18 11.29 -4.17 -15.27
CA CYS A 18 10.40 -3.72 -16.32
C CYS A 18 9.32 -4.75 -16.61
N LYS A 19 8.11 -4.27 -16.93
CA LYS A 19 7.02 -5.11 -17.45
C LYS A 19 6.13 -4.35 -18.41
N ARG A 20 5.85 -4.98 -19.53
CA ARG A 20 4.99 -4.44 -20.59
C ARG A 20 3.83 -5.40 -20.87
N TYR A 21 2.68 -4.84 -21.18
CA TYR A 21 1.54 -5.55 -21.75
C TYR A 21 1.21 -4.91 -23.11
N GLY A 22 1.50 -5.64 -24.18
CA GLY A 22 1.42 -5.09 -25.53
C GLY A 22 2.33 -3.85 -25.68
N LYS A 23 1.74 -2.69 -25.98
CA LYS A 23 2.49 -1.43 -26.12
C LYS A 23 2.63 -0.65 -24.79
N THR A 24 1.91 -1.03 -23.76
CA THR A 24 1.87 -0.29 -22.49
C THR A 24 2.91 -0.81 -21.51
N MET A 25 3.83 0.03 -21.07
CA MET A 25 4.78 -0.27 -20.02
C MET A 25 4.12 -0.01 -18.66
N VAL A 26 3.93 -1.07 -17.86
CA VAL A 26 3.19 -1.06 -16.59
C VAL A 26 4.14 -1.02 -15.39
N VAL A 27 5.35 -1.54 -15.52
CA VAL A 27 6.45 -1.41 -14.55
C VAL A 27 7.65 -0.85 -15.30
N ARG A 28 8.24 0.24 -14.80
CA ARG A 28 9.24 1.04 -15.53
C ARG A 28 10.51 1.20 -14.71
N HIS A 29 11.51 0.34 -14.95
CA HIS A 29 12.84 0.39 -14.34
C HIS A 29 12.83 0.56 -12.82
N LEU A 30 11.96 -0.21 -12.12
CA LEU A 30 11.85 -0.12 -10.67
C LEU A 30 13.06 -0.77 -9.99
N SER A 31 13.69 0.00 -9.09
CA SER A 31 14.77 -0.49 -8.22
C SER A 31 14.47 -0.11 -6.78
N PHE A 32 14.50 -1.09 -5.87
CA PHE A 32 14.27 -0.89 -4.44
C PHE A 32 14.73 -2.09 -3.63
N SER A 33 14.84 -1.91 -2.32
CA SER A 33 15.09 -2.99 -1.36
C SER A 33 14.16 -2.87 -0.17
N VAL A 34 13.90 -4.02 0.46
CA VAL A 34 13.13 -4.13 1.70
C VAL A 34 13.98 -4.86 2.72
N ASP A 35 14.10 -4.29 3.91
CA ASP A 35 14.90 -4.85 4.98
C ASP A 35 14.17 -5.99 5.71
N GLU A 36 14.91 -6.89 6.34
CA GLU A 36 14.32 -8.00 7.10
C GLU A 36 13.52 -7.47 8.29
N GLY A 37 12.29 -7.98 8.47
CA GLY A 37 11.38 -7.55 9.54
C GLY A 37 10.75 -6.18 9.32
N GLU A 38 10.80 -5.64 8.10
CA GLU A 38 10.17 -4.37 7.73
C GLU A 38 8.74 -4.59 7.23
N ILE A 39 7.84 -3.64 7.54
CA ILE A 39 6.56 -3.48 6.83
C ILE A 39 6.75 -2.40 5.77
N TYR A 40 6.80 -2.82 4.51
CA TYR A 40 7.03 -1.94 3.37
C TYR A 40 5.74 -1.75 2.56
N GLY A 41 5.31 -0.49 2.41
CA GLY A 41 4.10 -0.14 1.67
C GLY A 41 4.40 0.31 0.23
N ILE A 42 3.70 -0.25 -0.76
CA ILE A 42 3.66 0.26 -2.13
C ILE A 42 2.29 0.90 -2.33
N ILE A 43 2.26 2.23 -2.27
CA ILE A 43 1.02 3.02 -2.21
C ILE A 43 0.82 3.77 -3.51
N GLY A 44 -0.38 3.68 -4.06
CA GLY A 44 -0.72 4.36 -5.30
C GLY A 44 -2.11 3.99 -5.80
N PRO A 45 -2.67 4.75 -6.74
CA PRO A 45 -4.01 4.53 -7.25
C PRO A 45 -4.13 3.21 -8.02
N ASP A 46 -5.37 2.87 -8.37
CA ASP A 46 -5.65 1.75 -9.27
C ASP A 46 -4.97 1.98 -10.62
N GLY A 47 -4.40 0.91 -11.17
CA GLY A 47 -3.64 1.00 -12.42
C GLY A 47 -2.20 1.51 -12.29
N ALA A 48 -1.71 1.87 -11.11
CA ALA A 48 -0.32 2.32 -10.91
C ALA A 48 0.73 1.24 -11.21
N GLY A 49 0.35 -0.04 -11.28
CA GLY A 49 1.25 -1.17 -11.55
C GLY A 49 1.59 -2.04 -10.35
N LYS A 50 1.00 -1.76 -9.16
CA LYS A 50 1.25 -2.47 -7.88
C LYS A 50 1.11 -3.99 -7.99
N THR A 51 -0.06 -4.47 -8.43
CA THR A 51 -0.33 -5.91 -8.61
C THR A 51 0.62 -6.56 -9.62
N THR A 52 1.01 -5.86 -10.68
CA THR A 52 1.99 -6.38 -11.66
C THR A 52 3.36 -6.57 -11.00
N LEU A 53 3.81 -5.60 -10.22
CA LEU A 53 5.05 -5.70 -9.46
C LEU A 53 4.99 -6.87 -8.46
N PHE A 54 3.90 -7.01 -7.69
CA PHE A 54 3.72 -8.12 -6.76
C PHE A 54 3.75 -9.48 -7.47
N ARG A 55 3.13 -9.61 -8.62
CA ARG A 55 3.18 -10.85 -9.41
C ARG A 55 4.59 -11.21 -9.89
N ILE A 56 5.42 -10.22 -10.20
CA ILE A 56 6.84 -10.46 -10.55
C ILE A 56 7.58 -10.97 -9.31
N LEU A 57 7.49 -10.26 -8.18
CA LEU A 57 8.17 -10.62 -6.95
C LEU A 57 7.72 -11.98 -6.40
N THR A 58 6.44 -12.32 -6.56
CA THR A 58 5.89 -13.62 -6.12
C THR A 58 6.04 -14.72 -7.16
N THR A 59 6.86 -14.51 -8.20
CA THR A 59 7.19 -15.47 -9.25
C THR A 59 6.00 -15.92 -10.12
N LEU A 60 4.90 -15.18 -10.11
CA LEU A 60 3.72 -15.46 -10.93
C LEU A 60 3.79 -14.85 -12.33
N LEU A 61 4.73 -13.92 -12.52
CA LEU A 61 4.93 -13.21 -13.78
C LEU A 61 6.43 -12.99 -13.99
N LEU A 62 6.90 -13.25 -15.20
CA LEU A 62 8.27 -12.96 -15.57
C LEU A 62 8.43 -11.46 -15.88
N PRO A 63 9.48 -10.80 -15.39
CA PRO A 63 9.83 -9.46 -15.87
C PRO A 63 10.27 -9.52 -17.33
N ASP A 64 10.17 -8.39 -18.04
CA ASP A 64 10.69 -8.27 -19.39
C ASP A 64 12.15 -7.79 -19.37
N ASP A 65 12.55 -7.08 -18.31
CA ASP A 65 13.92 -6.65 -18.04
C ASP A 65 14.12 -6.45 -16.52
N GLY A 66 15.38 -6.38 -16.10
CA GLY A 66 15.77 -6.27 -14.70
C GLY A 66 15.71 -7.62 -13.96
N ARG A 67 16.01 -7.57 -12.65
CA ARG A 67 16.05 -8.75 -11.79
C ARG A 67 15.45 -8.48 -10.42
N ALA A 68 14.97 -9.54 -9.78
CA ALA A 68 14.54 -9.50 -8.39
C ALA A 68 15.08 -10.70 -7.63
N SER A 69 15.39 -10.50 -6.35
CA SER A 69 15.74 -11.58 -5.44
C SER A 69 14.94 -11.49 -4.15
N ILE A 70 14.59 -12.64 -3.60
CA ILE A 70 13.88 -12.78 -2.34
C ILE A 70 14.66 -13.75 -1.46
N ASP A 71 15.06 -13.29 -0.28
CA ASP A 71 15.85 -14.06 0.66
C ASP A 71 17.11 -14.65 0.02
N GLY A 72 17.80 -13.84 -0.82
CA GLY A 72 19.01 -14.20 -1.54
C GLY A 72 18.81 -15.13 -2.75
N LEU A 73 17.55 -15.47 -3.10
CA LEU A 73 17.20 -16.33 -4.23
C LEU A 73 16.69 -15.52 -5.40
N ASP A 74 17.15 -15.83 -6.61
CA ASP A 74 16.65 -15.19 -7.83
C ASP A 74 15.18 -15.57 -8.08
N ALA A 75 14.33 -14.55 -8.32
CA ALA A 75 12.88 -14.75 -8.48
C ALA A 75 12.51 -15.54 -9.75
N VAL A 76 13.39 -15.60 -10.74
CA VAL A 76 13.16 -16.33 -12.00
C VAL A 76 13.84 -17.70 -11.95
N ALA A 77 15.14 -17.75 -11.65
CA ALA A 77 15.91 -19.00 -11.66
C ALA A 77 15.50 -19.93 -10.52
N ASP A 78 15.29 -19.38 -9.30
CA ASP A 78 15.01 -20.12 -8.08
C ASP A 78 13.53 -20.13 -7.68
N TYR A 79 12.60 -19.88 -8.62
CA TYR A 79 11.19 -19.62 -8.34
C TYR A 79 10.52 -20.66 -7.40
N ARG A 80 10.91 -21.94 -7.49
CA ARG A 80 10.36 -23.00 -6.61
C ARG A 80 10.78 -22.82 -5.16
N SER A 81 12.03 -22.42 -4.95
CA SER A 81 12.59 -22.16 -3.61
C SER A 81 12.03 -20.85 -3.04
N VAL A 82 11.89 -19.82 -3.87
CA VAL A 82 11.24 -18.55 -3.50
C VAL A 82 9.81 -18.81 -3.02
N ARG A 83 8.99 -19.58 -3.76
CA ARG A 83 7.59 -19.89 -3.37
C ARG A 83 7.46 -20.59 -2.03
N ARG A 84 8.47 -21.30 -1.57
CA ARG A 84 8.47 -21.92 -0.23
C ARG A 84 8.78 -20.93 0.89
N ARG A 85 9.38 -19.79 0.56
CA ARG A 85 9.81 -18.76 1.53
C ARG A 85 8.87 -17.57 1.60
N ILE A 86 7.91 -17.48 0.68
CA ILE A 86 6.97 -16.37 0.61
C ILE A 86 5.54 -16.82 0.90
N GLY A 87 4.78 -15.98 1.62
CA GLY A 87 3.33 -16.03 1.64
C GLY A 87 2.79 -15.01 0.64
N TYR A 88 1.71 -15.31 -0.06
CA TYR A 88 1.06 -14.36 -0.96
C TYR A 88 -0.46 -14.36 -0.78
N MET A 89 -0.99 -13.19 -0.50
CA MET A 89 -2.42 -12.93 -0.45
C MET A 89 -2.78 -11.98 -1.60
N PRO A 90 -3.43 -12.48 -2.67
CA PRO A 90 -3.84 -11.64 -3.79
C PRO A 90 -5.06 -10.78 -3.42
N GLY A 91 -5.23 -9.64 -4.11
CA GLY A 91 -6.30 -8.67 -3.86
C GLY A 91 -7.71 -9.18 -4.14
N ARG A 92 -7.84 -10.31 -4.86
CA ARG A 92 -9.11 -11.01 -5.01
C ARG A 92 -9.11 -12.26 -4.15
N PHE A 93 -10.23 -12.49 -3.46
CA PHE A 93 -10.41 -13.70 -2.66
C PHE A 93 -10.20 -14.96 -3.53
N SER A 94 -9.13 -15.68 -3.25
CA SER A 94 -8.63 -16.79 -4.08
C SER A 94 -8.77 -18.17 -3.43
N LEU A 95 -9.41 -18.23 -2.26
CA LEU A 95 -9.61 -19.49 -1.54
C LEU A 95 -10.80 -20.26 -2.10
N TYR A 96 -10.83 -21.56 -1.83
CA TYR A 96 -11.92 -22.45 -2.25
C TYR A 96 -13.20 -22.16 -1.45
N GLN A 97 -14.17 -21.55 -2.10
CA GLN A 97 -15.40 -21.07 -1.46
C GLN A 97 -16.29 -22.21 -0.94
N ASP A 98 -16.23 -23.36 -1.59
CA ASP A 98 -17.02 -24.56 -1.23
C ASP A 98 -16.39 -25.38 -0.10
N LEU A 99 -15.09 -25.19 0.15
CA LEU A 99 -14.39 -25.77 1.29
C LEU A 99 -14.67 -24.99 2.56
N THR A 100 -14.64 -25.67 3.69
CA THR A 100 -14.71 -25.07 5.03
C THR A 100 -13.41 -24.30 5.35
N VAL A 101 -13.42 -23.57 6.45
CA VAL A 101 -12.21 -22.90 6.98
C VAL A 101 -11.08 -23.91 7.21
N GLU A 102 -11.38 -25.03 7.89
CA GLU A 102 -10.40 -26.07 8.22
C GLU A 102 -9.88 -26.80 6.97
N GLU A 103 -10.76 -27.10 6.01
CA GLU A 103 -10.37 -27.73 4.74
C GLU A 103 -9.48 -26.84 3.89
N ASN A 104 -9.76 -25.52 3.83
CA ASN A 104 -8.85 -24.57 3.17
C ASN A 104 -7.46 -24.57 3.82
N LEU A 105 -7.38 -24.45 5.14
CA LEU A 105 -6.11 -24.47 5.86
C LEU A 105 -5.35 -25.79 5.65
N SER A 106 -6.03 -26.92 5.77
CA SER A 106 -5.43 -28.25 5.56
C SER A 106 -4.93 -28.43 4.12
N PHE A 107 -5.68 -27.92 3.15
CA PHE A 107 -5.27 -27.93 1.75
C PHE A 107 -3.95 -27.16 1.56
N PHE A 108 -3.88 -25.90 2.01
CA PHE A 108 -2.66 -25.11 1.86
C PHE A 108 -1.49 -25.70 2.66
N ALA A 109 -1.73 -26.21 3.87
CA ALA A 109 -0.71 -26.93 4.63
C ALA A 109 -0.14 -28.11 3.84
N SER A 110 -1.01 -28.91 3.22
CA SER A 110 -0.58 -30.07 2.41
C SER A 110 0.25 -29.67 1.18
N VAL A 111 -0.07 -28.56 0.52
CA VAL A 111 0.70 -28.03 -0.63
C VAL A 111 2.14 -27.73 -0.25
N PHE A 112 2.37 -27.29 0.98
CA PHE A 112 3.71 -26.96 1.49
C PHE A 112 4.34 -28.09 2.30
N ASN A 113 3.74 -29.31 2.33
CA ASN A 113 4.18 -30.47 3.11
C ASN A 113 4.34 -30.16 4.61
N THR A 114 3.37 -29.46 5.19
CA THR A 114 3.27 -29.15 6.62
C THR A 114 1.86 -29.45 7.13
N SER A 115 1.63 -29.20 8.41
CA SER A 115 0.32 -29.33 9.04
C SER A 115 -0.08 -28.04 9.78
N ILE A 116 -1.38 -27.93 10.11
CA ILE A 116 -1.85 -26.81 10.93
C ILE A 116 -1.15 -26.80 12.30
N GLN A 117 -0.90 -27.99 12.87
CA GLN A 117 -0.29 -28.15 14.18
C GLN A 117 1.18 -27.73 14.22
N GLU A 118 1.94 -28.04 13.18
CA GLU A 118 3.38 -27.68 13.10
C GLU A 118 3.63 -26.19 13.13
N ASN A 119 2.78 -25.39 12.47
CA ASN A 119 2.94 -23.96 12.36
C ASN A 119 1.79 -23.17 13.04
N TYR A 120 1.13 -23.82 14.02
CA TYR A 120 0.00 -23.22 14.72
C TYR A 120 0.34 -21.85 15.32
N ASP A 121 1.51 -21.71 15.93
CA ASP A 121 1.96 -20.47 16.57
C ASP A 121 1.99 -19.28 15.60
N MET A 122 2.36 -19.51 14.33
CA MET A 122 2.38 -18.47 13.30
C MET A 122 0.97 -17.91 13.00
N ILE A 123 -0.07 -18.73 13.12
CA ILE A 123 -1.44 -18.34 12.77
C ILE A 123 -2.37 -18.22 13.98
N ALA A 124 -1.93 -18.60 15.18
CA ALA A 124 -2.77 -18.78 16.36
C ALA A 124 -3.66 -17.58 16.66
N ASP A 125 -3.11 -16.39 16.69
CA ASP A 125 -3.84 -15.16 17.05
C ASP A 125 -4.94 -14.80 16.04
N ILE A 126 -4.73 -15.17 14.78
CA ILE A 126 -5.70 -14.95 13.70
C ILE A 126 -6.70 -16.09 13.69
N TYR A 127 -6.20 -17.33 13.74
CA TYR A 127 -7.02 -18.54 13.63
C TYR A 127 -8.03 -18.66 14.76
N ARG A 128 -7.65 -18.37 16.01
CA ARG A 128 -8.59 -18.39 17.16
C ARG A 128 -9.84 -17.54 16.94
N GLN A 129 -9.78 -16.49 16.14
CA GLN A 129 -10.92 -15.63 15.85
C GLN A 129 -11.88 -16.25 14.84
N ILE A 130 -11.43 -17.17 14.00
CA ILE A 130 -12.23 -17.87 12.98
C ILE A 130 -12.44 -19.35 13.30
N GLU A 131 -11.72 -19.91 14.24
CA GLU A 131 -11.83 -21.31 14.69
C GLU A 131 -13.25 -21.72 15.11
N PRO A 132 -14.05 -20.89 15.81
CA PRO A 132 -15.44 -21.20 16.09
C PRO A 132 -16.29 -21.48 14.83
N PHE A 133 -15.80 -21.05 13.67
CA PHE A 133 -16.44 -21.22 12.36
C PHE A 133 -15.71 -22.22 11.46
N LYS A 134 -14.83 -23.06 12.00
CA LYS A 134 -13.95 -23.93 11.22
C LYS A 134 -14.68 -24.86 10.25
N ASN A 135 -15.89 -25.28 10.58
CA ASN A 135 -16.76 -26.13 9.76
C ASN A 135 -17.63 -25.32 8.77
N ARG A 136 -17.54 -23.97 8.77
CA ARG A 136 -18.31 -23.13 7.85
C ARG A 136 -17.58 -23.02 6.53
N ARG A 137 -18.31 -23.12 5.40
CA ARG A 137 -17.76 -22.90 4.06
C ARG A 137 -17.24 -21.48 3.92
N ALA A 138 -16.06 -21.32 3.30
CA ALA A 138 -15.40 -20.04 3.12
C ALA A 138 -16.26 -19.01 2.34
N GLY A 139 -17.09 -19.47 1.40
CA GLY A 139 -18.04 -18.62 0.68
C GLY A 139 -19.07 -17.93 1.58
N ARG A 140 -19.39 -18.51 2.75
CA ARG A 140 -20.38 -17.99 3.72
C ARG A 140 -19.77 -17.15 4.85
N LEU A 141 -18.48 -16.85 4.80
CA LEU A 141 -17.80 -15.99 5.76
C LEU A 141 -18.04 -14.51 5.42
N SER A 142 -18.00 -13.65 6.45
CA SER A 142 -17.94 -12.20 6.24
C SER A 142 -16.64 -11.79 5.55
N GLY A 143 -16.56 -10.58 5.01
CA GLY A 143 -15.35 -10.05 4.37
C GLY A 143 -14.12 -10.13 5.26
N GLY A 144 -14.22 -9.63 6.50
CA GLY A 144 -13.11 -9.68 7.46
C GLY A 144 -12.70 -11.11 7.86
N MET A 145 -13.67 -12.06 7.98
CA MET A 145 -13.34 -13.47 8.23
C MET A 145 -12.66 -14.12 7.02
N LYS A 146 -13.06 -13.78 5.80
CA LYS A 146 -12.40 -14.24 4.57
C LYS A 146 -10.94 -13.78 4.52
N GLN A 147 -10.68 -12.55 4.91
CA GLN A 147 -9.31 -12.02 4.97
C GLN A 147 -8.48 -12.72 6.03
N LYS A 148 -9.02 -12.94 7.24
CA LYS A 148 -8.34 -13.69 8.30
C LYS A 148 -7.99 -15.11 7.84
N LEU A 149 -8.92 -15.79 7.15
CA LEU A 149 -8.65 -17.11 6.57
C LEU A 149 -7.57 -17.04 5.49
N ALA A 150 -7.64 -16.07 4.57
CA ALA A 150 -6.65 -15.92 3.51
C ALA A 150 -5.24 -15.63 4.09
N LEU A 151 -5.17 -14.81 5.14
CA LEU A 151 -3.92 -14.53 5.83
C LEU A 151 -3.37 -15.79 6.53
N CYS A 152 -4.22 -16.56 7.22
CA CYS A 152 -3.80 -17.85 7.80
C CYS A 152 -3.27 -18.82 6.75
N CYS A 153 -3.94 -18.95 5.60
CA CYS A 153 -3.48 -19.80 4.50
C CYS A 153 -2.14 -19.35 3.91
N ALA A 154 -1.91 -18.02 3.82
CA ALA A 154 -0.65 -17.47 3.34
C ALA A 154 0.51 -17.64 4.35
N LEU A 155 0.20 -17.83 5.63
CA LEU A 155 1.17 -17.97 6.73
C LEU A 155 1.41 -19.42 7.15
N ILE A 156 0.58 -20.38 6.72
CA ILE A 156 0.57 -21.75 7.24
C ILE A 156 1.90 -22.50 7.12
N HIS A 157 2.75 -22.11 6.19
CA HIS A 157 4.07 -22.70 5.96
C HIS A 157 5.23 -21.88 6.56
N ALA A 158 4.91 -20.94 7.45
CA ALA A 158 5.86 -20.06 8.14
C ALA A 158 6.83 -19.32 7.18
N PRO A 159 6.31 -18.51 6.24
CA PRO A 159 7.14 -17.80 5.27
C PRO A 159 8.03 -16.75 5.93
N ARG A 160 9.15 -16.39 5.29
CA ARG A 160 10.01 -15.28 5.72
C ARG A 160 9.53 -13.92 5.22
N VAL A 161 8.85 -13.90 4.06
CA VAL A 161 8.32 -12.69 3.44
C VAL A 161 6.85 -12.89 3.09
N LEU A 162 6.00 -11.97 3.49
CA LEU A 162 4.57 -11.96 3.20
C LEU A 162 4.24 -10.84 2.22
N PHE A 163 3.66 -11.18 1.09
CA PHE A 163 3.14 -10.25 0.09
C PHE A 163 1.62 -10.14 0.20
N LEU A 164 1.11 -8.93 0.41
CA LEU A 164 -0.31 -8.63 0.57
C LEU A 164 -0.75 -7.63 -0.49
N ASP A 165 -1.48 -8.09 -1.49
CA ASP A 165 -1.94 -7.25 -2.60
C ASP A 165 -3.33 -6.72 -2.29
N GLU A 166 -3.42 -5.45 -1.90
CA GLU A 166 -4.64 -4.74 -1.52
C GLU A 166 -5.50 -5.49 -0.46
N PRO A 167 -4.91 -5.92 0.66
CA PRO A 167 -5.56 -6.84 1.59
C PRO A 167 -6.80 -6.28 2.29
N THR A 168 -6.97 -4.97 2.30
CA THR A 168 -8.03 -4.26 3.02
C THR A 168 -9.10 -3.65 2.12
N THR A 169 -9.01 -3.87 0.80
CA THR A 169 -9.99 -3.37 -0.16
C THR A 169 -11.35 -3.99 0.10
N GLY A 170 -12.39 -3.14 0.24
CA GLY A 170 -13.75 -3.56 0.54
C GLY A 170 -14.00 -3.99 1.98
N VAL A 171 -13.10 -3.65 2.91
CA VAL A 171 -13.20 -3.95 4.33
C VAL A 171 -13.62 -2.71 5.11
N ASP A 172 -14.47 -2.90 6.10
CA ASP A 172 -14.89 -1.83 6.99
C ASP A 172 -13.71 -1.26 7.81
N PRO A 173 -13.78 0.00 8.29
CA PRO A 173 -12.67 0.65 8.97
C PRO A 173 -12.20 -0.06 10.27
N VAL A 174 -13.11 -0.73 10.99
CA VAL A 174 -12.78 -1.44 12.24
C VAL A 174 -11.96 -2.69 11.90
N SER A 175 -12.48 -3.52 11.00
CA SER A 175 -11.78 -4.72 10.53
C SER A 175 -10.43 -4.41 9.87
N ARG A 176 -10.33 -3.27 9.14
CA ARG A 176 -9.07 -2.78 8.57
C ARG A 176 -8.03 -2.49 9.67
N ARG A 177 -8.42 -1.77 10.72
CA ARG A 177 -7.54 -1.47 11.84
C ARG A 177 -7.07 -2.73 12.58
N GLU A 178 -7.98 -3.69 12.79
CA GLU A 178 -7.65 -5.00 13.37
C GLU A 178 -6.62 -5.74 12.51
N PHE A 179 -6.80 -5.74 11.19
CA PHE A 179 -5.89 -6.39 10.25
C PHE A 179 -4.47 -5.82 10.35
N TRP A 180 -4.32 -4.49 10.34
CA TRP A 180 -3.02 -3.84 10.51
C TRP A 180 -2.38 -4.10 11.86
N THR A 181 -3.19 -4.14 12.93
CA THR A 181 -2.71 -4.50 14.27
C THR A 181 -2.17 -5.93 14.31
N MET A 182 -2.85 -6.88 13.66
CA MET A 182 -2.37 -8.25 13.51
C MET A 182 -1.05 -8.33 12.73
N LEU A 183 -0.91 -7.59 11.64
CA LEU A 183 0.34 -7.54 10.86
C LEU A 183 1.52 -7.03 11.69
N LYS A 184 1.32 -5.95 12.45
CA LYS A 184 2.36 -5.43 13.36
C LYS A 184 2.79 -6.46 14.40
N LYS A 185 1.82 -7.22 14.94
CA LYS A 185 2.11 -8.28 15.89
C LYS A 185 2.90 -9.42 15.25
N LEU A 186 2.47 -9.91 14.08
CA LEU A 186 3.18 -10.95 13.34
C LEU A 186 4.63 -10.54 13.02
N ARG A 187 4.84 -9.30 12.57
CA ARG A 187 6.18 -8.76 12.34
C ARG A 187 7.03 -8.78 13.60
N HIS A 188 6.47 -8.33 14.73
CA HIS A 188 7.19 -8.25 16.00
C HIS A 188 7.55 -9.64 16.53
N ASP A 189 6.58 -10.56 16.56
CA ASP A 189 6.72 -11.86 17.22
C ASP A 189 7.54 -12.86 16.38
N HIS A 190 7.43 -12.79 15.05
CA HIS A 190 8.04 -13.75 14.11
C HIS A 190 9.12 -13.14 13.20
N ARG A 191 9.47 -11.86 13.37
CA ARG A 191 10.37 -11.12 12.46
C ARG A 191 9.94 -11.22 10.99
N LEU A 192 8.64 -11.31 10.75
CA LEU A 192 8.08 -11.44 9.42
C LEU A 192 8.30 -10.14 8.64
N THR A 193 8.87 -10.25 7.44
CA THR A 193 8.94 -9.13 6.51
C THR A 193 7.62 -9.06 5.74
N VAL A 194 7.04 -7.87 5.61
CA VAL A 194 5.72 -7.70 4.97
C VAL A 194 5.79 -6.64 3.89
N LEU A 195 5.41 -7.00 2.68
CA LEU A 195 5.17 -6.04 1.60
C LEU A 195 3.66 -5.92 1.39
N VAL A 196 3.15 -4.69 1.45
CA VAL A 196 1.72 -4.43 1.24
C VAL A 196 1.54 -3.48 0.06
N SER A 197 0.68 -3.82 -0.89
CA SER A 197 0.17 -2.86 -1.85
C SER A 197 -1.18 -2.31 -1.38
N THR A 198 -1.43 -1.02 -1.55
CA THR A 198 -2.71 -0.41 -1.20
C THR A 198 -2.97 0.88 -2.01
N PRO A 199 -4.24 1.17 -2.39
CA PRO A 199 -4.61 2.46 -2.91
C PRO A 199 -4.90 3.50 -1.80
N TYR A 200 -4.97 3.08 -0.53
CA TYR A 200 -5.35 3.93 0.60
C TYR A 200 -4.14 4.61 1.21
N MET A 201 -4.05 5.94 1.07
CA MET A 201 -2.93 6.73 1.56
C MET A 201 -2.84 6.80 3.09
N ASP A 202 -3.97 6.68 3.79
CA ASP A 202 -4.05 6.64 5.26
C ASP A 202 -3.36 5.39 5.85
N GLU A 203 -3.27 4.31 5.08
CA GLU A 203 -2.57 3.09 5.47
C GLU A 203 -1.04 3.24 5.50
N ALA A 204 -0.49 4.30 4.89
CA ALA A 204 0.92 4.63 4.96
C ALA A 204 1.48 4.65 6.39
N SER A 205 0.70 5.17 7.34
CA SER A 205 1.08 5.30 8.75
C SER A 205 1.31 3.96 9.47
N TRP A 206 0.90 2.86 8.88
CA TRP A 206 1.11 1.51 9.41
C TRP A 206 2.43 0.89 8.94
N CYS A 207 3.06 1.46 7.90
CA CYS A 207 4.30 0.97 7.31
C CYS A 207 5.53 1.66 7.91
N ASP A 208 6.67 0.98 7.91
CA ASP A 208 7.96 1.55 8.32
C ASP A 208 8.52 2.45 7.21
N ARG A 209 8.49 1.97 5.96
CA ARG A 209 8.79 2.73 4.75
C ARG A 209 7.71 2.52 3.70
N ILE A 210 7.59 3.50 2.82
CA ILE A 210 6.64 3.43 1.70
C ILE A 210 7.29 3.93 0.41
N SER A 211 6.84 3.37 -0.71
CA SER A 211 7.04 3.92 -2.04
C SER A 211 5.71 4.40 -2.60
N LEU A 212 5.64 5.66 -2.97
CA LEU A 212 4.52 6.23 -3.70
C LEU A 212 4.66 5.86 -5.17
N MET A 213 3.72 5.10 -5.70
CA MET A 213 3.77 4.54 -7.06
C MET A 213 2.71 5.15 -7.97
N GLN A 214 3.15 5.63 -9.15
CA GLN A 214 2.28 6.14 -10.19
C GLN A 214 2.82 5.74 -11.58
N ALA A 215 1.93 5.37 -12.49
CA ALA A 215 2.23 5.05 -13.88
C ALA A 215 3.45 4.12 -14.07
N GLY A 216 3.60 3.15 -13.17
CA GLY A 216 4.69 2.15 -13.21
C GLY A 216 6.01 2.58 -12.63
N GLN A 217 6.09 3.74 -11.97
CA GLN A 217 7.31 4.27 -11.37
C GLN A 217 7.12 4.64 -9.89
N PHE A 218 8.19 4.59 -9.13
CA PHE A 218 8.21 5.17 -7.78
C PHE A 218 8.52 6.67 -7.90
N MET A 219 7.59 7.48 -7.41
CA MET A 219 7.74 8.94 -7.35
C MET A 219 8.63 9.35 -6.17
N GLN A 220 8.44 8.71 -5.03
CA GLN A 220 9.20 8.96 -3.82
C GLN A 220 9.20 7.71 -2.93
N THR A 221 10.33 7.44 -2.26
CA THR A 221 10.47 6.38 -1.27
C THR A 221 11.06 6.95 0.01
N ASN A 222 10.37 6.79 1.13
CA ASN A 222 10.85 7.22 2.46
C ASN A 222 9.97 6.60 3.56
N THR A 223 10.27 6.89 4.83
CA THR A 223 9.32 6.70 5.93
C THR A 223 8.11 7.62 5.69
N PRO A 224 6.90 7.28 6.18
CA PRO A 224 5.73 8.15 6.06
C PRO A 224 5.99 9.56 6.60
N HIS A 225 6.64 9.66 7.75
CA HIS A 225 7.06 10.94 8.34
C HIS A 225 8.06 11.69 7.44
N GLY A 226 9.02 10.97 6.83
CA GLY A 226 10.01 11.56 5.92
C GLY A 226 9.37 12.14 4.65
N ILE A 227 8.33 11.50 4.11
CA ILE A 227 7.54 12.01 2.98
C ILE A 227 6.83 13.31 3.36
N VAL A 228 6.14 13.32 4.51
CA VAL A 228 5.44 14.51 5.00
C VAL A 228 6.41 15.65 5.29
N LYS A 229 7.57 15.37 5.91
CA LYS A 229 8.60 16.38 6.20
C LYS A 229 9.21 17.00 4.95
N ALA A 230 9.28 16.26 3.85
CA ALA A 230 9.78 16.75 2.56
C ALA A 230 8.80 17.70 1.84
N TYR A 231 7.55 17.79 2.31
CA TYR A 231 6.57 18.70 1.75
C TYR A 231 6.91 20.15 2.11
N ALA A 232 7.35 20.92 1.12
CA ALA A 232 7.94 22.25 1.35
C ALA A 232 6.90 23.38 1.47
N ALA A 233 5.69 23.19 0.93
CA ALA A 233 4.68 24.25 0.88
C ALA A 233 3.87 24.33 2.19
N ARG A 234 3.37 25.53 2.51
CA ARG A 234 2.39 25.70 3.58
C ARG A 234 1.03 25.23 3.08
N LEU A 235 0.37 24.35 3.84
CA LEU A 235 -0.92 23.79 3.49
C LEU A 235 -2.02 24.36 4.41
N PHE A 236 -3.16 24.70 3.80
CA PHE A 236 -4.31 25.25 4.50
C PHE A 236 -5.55 24.40 4.19
N ALA A 237 -6.35 24.11 5.21
CA ALA A 237 -7.71 23.61 5.04
C ALA A 237 -8.67 24.79 4.89
N VAL A 238 -9.44 24.80 3.82
CA VAL A 238 -10.44 25.84 3.50
C VAL A 238 -11.83 25.23 3.45
N ARG A 239 -12.78 25.88 4.11
CA ARG A 239 -14.20 25.52 4.14
C ARG A 239 -15.06 26.73 3.83
N ALA A 240 -16.25 26.50 3.29
CA ALA A 240 -17.31 27.48 3.13
C ALA A 240 -18.66 26.77 3.19
N ALA A 241 -19.76 27.53 3.30
CA ALA A 241 -21.11 26.98 3.32
C ALA A 241 -21.43 26.15 2.06
N ASP A 242 -21.00 26.59 0.88
CA ASP A 242 -21.11 25.87 -0.39
C ASP A 242 -19.74 25.36 -0.83
N MET A 243 -19.45 24.10 -0.52
CA MET A 243 -18.18 23.43 -0.86
C MET A 243 -18.00 23.22 -2.37
N HIS A 244 -19.09 23.00 -3.12
CA HIS A 244 -19.02 22.80 -4.57
C HIS A 244 -18.59 24.08 -5.29
N ARG A 245 -19.22 25.21 -4.93
CA ARG A 245 -18.86 26.54 -5.40
C ARG A 245 -17.42 26.90 -4.99
N LEU A 246 -17.03 26.57 -3.73
CA LEU A 246 -15.70 26.83 -3.22
C LEU A 246 -14.62 26.12 -4.05
N MET A 247 -14.78 24.83 -4.35
CA MET A 247 -13.83 24.07 -5.15
C MET A 247 -13.60 24.70 -6.54
N THR A 248 -14.68 25.16 -7.17
CA THR A 248 -14.60 25.82 -8.48
C THR A 248 -13.90 27.17 -8.38
N GLY A 249 -14.24 27.95 -7.36
CA GLY A 249 -13.66 29.28 -7.12
C GLY A 249 -12.16 29.22 -6.76
N LEU A 250 -11.77 28.27 -5.90
CA LEU A 250 -10.35 28.10 -5.53
C LEU A 250 -9.47 27.77 -6.73
N ARG A 251 -9.97 27.00 -7.70
CA ARG A 251 -9.22 26.69 -8.95
C ARG A 251 -9.03 27.91 -9.85
N ALA A 252 -9.96 28.87 -9.78
CA ALA A 252 -9.88 30.12 -10.55
C ALA A 252 -9.20 31.27 -9.79
N CYS A 253 -8.93 31.09 -8.49
CA CYS A 253 -8.34 32.12 -7.64
C CYS A 253 -6.86 32.30 -7.93
N PRO A 254 -6.38 33.52 -8.29
CA PRO A 254 -4.98 33.76 -8.60
C PRO A 254 -4.04 33.64 -7.37
N LEU A 255 -4.60 33.68 -6.15
CA LEU A 255 -3.87 33.53 -4.90
C LEU A 255 -3.59 32.06 -4.54
N VAL A 256 -4.20 31.10 -5.28
CA VAL A 256 -4.10 29.67 -5.02
C VAL A 256 -3.16 28.99 -6.01
N ALA A 257 -2.13 28.33 -5.52
CA ALA A 257 -1.22 27.56 -6.34
C ALA A 257 -1.77 26.16 -6.65
N THR A 258 -2.33 25.49 -5.63
CA THR A 258 -2.99 24.17 -5.77
C THR A 258 -4.21 24.07 -4.87
N SER A 259 -5.23 23.34 -5.32
CA SER A 259 -6.40 23.04 -4.49
C SER A 259 -6.90 21.62 -4.76
N PHE A 260 -7.12 20.84 -3.69
CA PHE A 260 -7.65 19.48 -3.74
C PHE A 260 -8.79 19.31 -2.74
N SER A 261 -9.77 18.49 -3.08
CA SER A 261 -10.90 18.19 -2.20
C SER A 261 -10.58 17.03 -1.27
N PHE A 262 -10.80 17.23 0.03
CA PHE A 262 -10.63 16.23 1.08
C PHE A 262 -11.88 16.17 1.96
N GLY A 263 -12.80 15.30 1.59
CA GLY A 263 -14.05 15.12 2.31
C GLY A 263 -14.85 16.44 2.41
N THR A 264 -14.88 17.05 3.60
CA THR A 264 -15.61 18.29 3.89
C THR A 264 -14.73 19.55 3.84
N THR A 265 -13.49 19.46 3.36
CA THR A 265 -12.54 20.56 3.26
C THR A 265 -11.85 20.58 1.89
N CYS A 266 -11.32 21.72 1.49
CA CYS A 266 -10.35 21.84 0.42
C CYS A 266 -8.97 22.07 1.02
N HIS A 267 -7.98 21.28 0.65
CA HIS A 267 -6.59 21.52 0.99
C HIS A 267 -5.95 22.39 -0.08
N VAL A 268 -5.37 23.50 0.36
CA VAL A 268 -4.92 24.58 -0.54
C VAL A 268 -3.47 24.96 -0.22
N THR A 269 -2.66 25.11 -1.26
CA THR A 269 -1.40 25.84 -1.16
C THR A 269 -1.55 27.20 -1.82
N LEU A 270 -0.98 28.23 -1.21
CA LEU A 270 -1.06 29.59 -1.72
C LEU A 270 0.10 29.88 -2.68
N ALA A 271 -0.10 30.83 -3.57
CA ALA A 271 0.97 31.42 -4.37
C ALA A 271 2.03 32.07 -3.45
N SER A 272 3.27 32.22 -3.94
CA SER A 272 4.45 32.54 -3.10
C SER A 272 4.33 33.79 -2.22
N GLU A 273 3.54 34.77 -2.62
CA GLU A 273 3.36 36.04 -1.90
C GLU A 273 1.99 36.17 -1.22
N ALA A 274 1.10 35.19 -1.42
CA ALA A 274 -0.26 35.24 -0.89
C ALA A 274 -0.31 34.75 0.57
N THR A 275 -1.16 35.42 1.36
CA THR A 275 -1.44 35.08 2.75
C THR A 275 -2.83 34.46 2.93
N PRO A 276 -3.10 33.75 4.03
CA PRO A 276 -4.45 33.27 4.35
C PRO A 276 -5.50 34.38 4.44
N ASP A 277 -5.06 35.58 4.91
CA ASP A 277 -5.95 36.74 5.02
C ASP A 277 -6.31 37.33 3.65
N ASP A 278 -5.39 37.31 2.69
CA ASP A 278 -5.67 37.70 1.31
C ASP A 278 -6.68 36.75 0.67
N LEU A 279 -6.52 35.42 0.89
CA LEU A 279 -7.47 34.43 0.41
C LEU A 279 -8.83 34.62 1.07
N ARG A 280 -8.89 34.88 2.38
CA ARG A 280 -10.15 35.16 3.09
C ARG A 280 -10.85 36.38 2.52
N SER A 281 -10.11 37.46 2.29
CA SER A 281 -10.63 38.70 1.70
C SER A 281 -11.15 38.48 0.29
N TRP A 282 -10.43 37.71 -0.52
CA TRP A 282 -10.87 37.35 -1.86
C TRP A 282 -12.16 36.54 -1.85
N LEU A 283 -12.25 35.52 -1.02
CA LEU A 283 -13.45 34.66 -0.88
C LEU A 283 -14.65 35.50 -0.40
N THR A 284 -14.48 36.31 0.64
CA THR A 284 -15.54 37.18 1.15
C THR A 284 -16.01 38.18 0.10
N GLY A 285 -15.09 38.78 -0.65
CA GLY A 285 -15.39 39.69 -1.75
C GLY A 285 -16.13 39.04 -2.94
N HIS A 286 -16.11 37.70 -3.03
CA HIS A 286 -16.85 36.93 -4.02
C HIS A 286 -18.08 36.20 -3.43
N ASP A 287 -18.64 36.73 -2.33
CA ASP A 287 -19.86 36.25 -1.67
C ASP A 287 -19.82 34.79 -1.18
N TYR A 288 -18.64 34.31 -0.77
CA TYR A 288 -18.52 33.03 -0.03
C TYR A 288 -18.86 33.25 1.44
N GLN A 289 -19.80 32.44 1.95
CA GLN A 289 -20.29 32.50 3.34
C GLN A 289 -19.58 31.46 4.20
N GLU A 290 -19.45 31.76 5.52
CA GLU A 290 -18.89 30.85 6.51
C GLU A 290 -17.48 30.36 6.15
N VAL A 291 -16.63 31.27 5.65
CA VAL A 291 -15.26 30.95 5.24
C VAL A 291 -14.41 30.69 6.47
N ASP A 292 -13.90 29.44 6.58
CA ASP A 292 -12.89 29.05 7.54
C ASP A 292 -11.60 28.64 6.83
N ILE A 293 -10.48 29.16 7.30
CA ILE A 293 -9.13 28.86 6.79
C ILE A 293 -8.23 28.58 7.97
N SER A 294 -7.70 27.37 8.03
CA SER A 294 -6.78 26.93 9.08
C SER A 294 -5.51 26.29 8.50
N ALA A 295 -4.36 26.57 9.10
CA ALA A 295 -3.12 25.90 8.73
C ALA A 295 -3.17 24.43 9.20
N ILE A 296 -2.75 23.51 8.35
CA ILE A 296 -2.75 22.08 8.64
C ILE A 296 -1.38 21.46 8.33
N THR A 297 -1.10 20.33 8.99
CA THR A 297 0.04 19.48 8.65
C THR A 297 -0.35 18.62 7.45
N PRO A 298 0.51 18.53 6.40
CA PRO A 298 0.26 17.67 5.27
C PRO A 298 0.10 16.19 5.66
N SER A 299 -0.77 15.48 4.97
CA SER A 299 -0.86 14.03 4.97
C SER A 299 0.01 13.43 3.85
N VAL A 300 0.17 12.10 3.85
CA VAL A 300 0.83 11.40 2.73
C VAL A 300 0.03 11.59 1.43
N GLU A 301 -1.29 11.72 1.51
CA GLU A 301 -2.16 11.97 0.36
C GLU A 301 -1.91 13.37 -0.23
N ASP A 302 -1.74 14.39 0.60
CA ASP A 302 -1.36 15.74 0.13
C ASP A 302 -0.02 15.73 -0.61
N CYS A 303 0.95 14.99 -0.06
CA CYS A 303 2.27 14.83 -0.68
C CYS A 303 2.16 14.11 -2.04
N PHE A 304 1.36 13.04 -2.12
CA PHE A 304 1.12 12.32 -3.35
C PHE A 304 0.48 13.21 -4.43
N MET A 305 -0.57 13.98 -4.06
CA MET A 305 -1.25 14.89 -4.98
C MET A 305 -0.31 15.99 -5.51
N ALA A 306 0.57 16.51 -4.67
CA ALA A 306 1.58 17.50 -5.09
C ALA A 306 2.60 16.90 -6.07
N LEU A 307 3.06 15.66 -5.83
CA LEU A 307 3.98 14.96 -6.73
C LEU A 307 3.34 14.69 -8.11
N MET A 308 2.05 14.35 -8.14
CA MET A 308 1.31 14.14 -9.39
C MET A 308 1.33 15.37 -10.29
N GLN A 309 1.09 16.56 -9.74
CA GLN A 309 1.11 17.82 -10.52
C GLN A 309 2.48 18.15 -11.09
N THR A 310 3.55 17.78 -10.38
CA THR A 310 4.92 18.04 -10.85
C THR A 310 5.29 17.13 -12.03
N SER A 311 4.68 15.96 -12.12
CA SER A 311 4.94 14.96 -13.18
C SER A 311 4.15 15.22 -14.48
N GLU A 312 3.13 16.08 -14.45
CA GLU A 312 2.31 16.47 -15.62
C GLU A 312 2.83 17.73 -16.34
N LYS A 313 3.79 18.43 -15.75
CA LYS A 313 4.52 19.56 -16.34
C LYS A 313 5.81 19.09 -16.99
#